data_8e99389f2aedb256726d33d412a78134
#
_entry.id   8e99389f2aedb256726d33d412a78134
#
_cell.length_a   1.000
_cell.length_b   1.000
_cell.length_c   1.000
_cell.angle_alpha   90.00
_cell.angle_beta   90.00
_cell.angle_gamma   90.00
#
_symmetry.space_group_name_H-M   'P 1'
#
loop_
_entity.id
_entity.type
_entity.pdbx_description
1 polymer ?
#
loop_
_entity_poly.entity_id
_entity_poly.type
_entity_poly.pdbx_seq_one_letter_code
_entity_poly.pdbx_strand_id
1 'polypeptide(L)'
;MIIPISQAYGHGLGIDTTAPLNYEERKILISVEMFPMYFDDSQDTKIRVHAYDKMTEEGISNATILLSIYKNNEKIFQDSLFALNGELIIDVEKYDYLAPYFKSGGLYHYEIDIISLDGSDDAVDYLSGYTADVSVVDTTYHKFKNTKNIDTEFRHKSYYDVISNFVYEPSQKTITFEMPFDWEGKNISHIQVVHEEVFFPKALTELISPNYDAKINGIDVFKSNIQIDDYSDEDGRMVHFILLQDHVKFFKNMIKKELAKQAMKPLPDKMYFELIPNNEITFPISVLTTNGDYRVDLSWDPKEIMPGSETRFIYTIRDGISLDLMYNSNFDFIISKDSKQIHKSSESARIGGGFVDFVFPTDGTYTVTFDKIRGDEIFTSFTVVIDSSQGNKLAIPDWIKNNAGWWADGQIDDGSFISGIQWLISNGIMSIPPTEQGAGSDDAIPSWIKNNAGWWADGQIDDSSFVSGLQWLISNGIMKVG
;
A
#
# COMPACT_ATOMS: atom_id res chain seq x y z
N MET A 1 -24.12 5.61 18.72
CA MET A 1 -24.63 5.95 17.36
C MET A 1 -23.66 5.24 16.42
N ILE A 2 -24.08 4.15 15.80
CA ILE A 2 -23.22 3.35 14.92
C ILE A 2 -23.18 4.12 13.60
N ILE A 3 -22.03 4.71 13.30
CA ILE A 3 -21.76 5.34 12.01
C ILE A 3 -21.69 4.19 10.99
N PRO A 4 -22.48 4.20 9.91
CA PRO A 4 -22.26 3.26 8.83
C PRO A 4 -20.96 3.68 8.12
N ILE A 5 -19.87 3.01 8.45
CA ILE A 5 -18.71 3.00 7.60
C ILE A 5 -19.21 2.48 6.26
N SER A 6 -19.11 3.26 5.20
CA SER A 6 -19.37 2.79 3.85
C SER A 6 -18.27 1.79 3.51
N GLN A 7 -18.65 0.55 3.56
CA GLN A 7 -17.76 -0.59 3.68
C GLN A 7 -17.29 -0.98 2.30
N ALA A 8 -16.03 -0.68 1.98
CA ALA A 8 -15.30 -1.46 0.98
C ALA A 8 -14.91 -2.77 1.65
N TYR A 9 -15.88 -3.66 1.82
CA TYR A 9 -15.61 -4.97 2.39
C TYR A 9 -15.09 -5.91 1.31
N GLY A 10 -14.12 -6.70 1.74
CA GLY A 10 -13.68 -7.88 1.01
C GLY A 10 -14.82 -8.86 0.84
N HIS A 11 -14.59 -9.81 0.01
CA HIS A 11 -15.43 -10.94 -0.25
C HIS A 11 -15.98 -11.50 1.08
N GLY A 12 -17.27 -11.25 1.35
CA GLY A 12 -17.96 -11.74 2.51
C GLY A 12 -17.27 -11.53 3.86
N LEU A 13 -16.81 -10.32 4.22
CA LEU A 13 -16.21 -10.08 5.53
C LEU A 13 -17.23 -10.34 6.65
N GLY A 14 -17.04 -11.44 7.38
CA GLY A 14 -17.95 -11.90 8.41
C GLY A 14 -19.29 -12.39 7.89
N ILE A 15 -19.71 -12.06 6.66
CA ILE A 15 -20.98 -12.45 6.06
C ILE A 15 -20.86 -12.51 4.53
N ASP A 16 -21.45 -13.54 3.91
CA ASP A 16 -21.68 -13.61 2.47
C ASP A 16 -23.10 -14.08 2.15
N THR A 17 -23.60 -13.72 0.98
CA THR A 17 -24.94 -14.09 0.51
C THR A 17 -24.86 -14.71 -0.87
N THR A 18 -25.44 -15.90 -1.01
CA THR A 18 -25.39 -16.69 -2.23
C THR A 18 -26.21 -16.05 -3.35
N ALA A 19 -25.94 -16.46 -4.59
CA ALA A 19 -26.85 -16.17 -5.70
C ALA A 19 -28.22 -16.84 -5.46
N PRO A 20 -29.35 -16.18 -5.82
CA PRO A 20 -30.68 -16.75 -5.63
C PRO A 20 -30.95 -17.89 -6.59
N LEU A 21 -31.54 -18.97 -6.09
CA LEU A 21 -32.11 -20.04 -6.90
C LEU A 21 -33.65 -19.95 -6.89
N ASN A 22 -34.27 -20.39 -7.98
CA ASN A 22 -35.72 -20.37 -8.10
C ASN A 22 -36.33 -21.70 -7.62
N TYR A 23 -37.32 -21.62 -6.75
CA TYR A 23 -38.12 -22.77 -6.35
C TYR A 23 -39.59 -22.36 -6.29
N GLU A 24 -40.42 -22.98 -7.17
CA GLU A 24 -41.79 -22.56 -7.42
C GLU A 24 -41.86 -21.05 -7.77
N GLU A 25 -42.65 -20.26 -7.04
CA GLU A 25 -42.78 -18.81 -7.23
C GLU A 25 -41.77 -17.99 -6.36
N ARG A 26 -40.92 -18.67 -5.60
CA ARG A 26 -39.94 -18.05 -4.63
C ARG A 26 -38.55 -17.95 -5.25
N LYS A 27 -37.79 -16.95 -4.76
CA LYS A 27 -36.34 -16.81 -5.02
C LYS A 27 -35.59 -16.97 -3.72
N ILE A 28 -35.00 -18.13 -3.50
CA ILE A 28 -34.34 -18.48 -2.26
C ILE A 28 -32.87 -18.14 -2.32
N LEU A 29 -32.40 -17.42 -1.30
CA LEU A 29 -30.97 -17.18 -1.06
C LEU A 29 -30.60 -17.70 0.32
N ILE A 30 -29.27 -17.83 0.53
CA ILE A 30 -28.72 -18.20 1.81
C ILE A 30 -27.66 -17.15 2.18
N SER A 31 -27.76 -16.57 3.37
CA SER A 31 -26.66 -15.84 3.99
C SER A 31 -25.92 -16.73 4.96
N VAL A 32 -24.60 -16.59 4.97
CA VAL A 32 -23.69 -17.24 5.93
C VAL A 32 -22.96 -16.16 6.68
N GLU A 33 -23.04 -16.18 7.99
CA GLU A 33 -22.38 -15.22 8.88
C GLU A 33 -21.44 -15.96 9.84
N MET A 34 -20.27 -15.39 10.09
CA MET A 34 -19.32 -15.86 11.11
C MET A 34 -19.10 -14.82 12.18
N PHE A 35 -19.08 -15.25 13.42
CA PHE A 35 -18.79 -14.44 14.60
C PHE A 35 -17.66 -15.10 15.42
N PRO A 36 -16.67 -14.32 15.89
CA PRO A 36 -16.43 -12.92 15.58
C PRO A 36 -15.98 -12.70 14.14
N MET A 37 -16.25 -11.53 13.57
CA MET A 37 -15.80 -11.09 12.25
C MET A 37 -14.29 -10.79 12.22
N TYR A 38 -13.74 -10.41 13.37
CA TYR A 38 -12.32 -10.22 13.64
C TYR A 38 -11.89 -11.37 14.54
N PHE A 39 -10.91 -12.16 14.10
CA PHE A 39 -10.46 -13.29 14.87
C PHE A 39 -10.00 -12.84 16.28
N ASP A 40 -10.53 -13.53 17.29
CA ASP A 40 -10.25 -13.31 18.70
C ASP A 40 -10.34 -14.66 19.42
N ASP A 41 -9.20 -15.20 19.85
CA ASP A 41 -9.09 -16.50 20.51
C ASP A 41 -9.76 -16.57 21.89
N SER A 42 -10.21 -15.43 22.42
CA SER A 42 -10.98 -15.33 23.65
C SER A 42 -12.51 -15.45 23.45
N GLN A 43 -12.97 -15.45 22.21
CA GLN A 43 -14.38 -15.52 21.85
C GLN A 43 -14.75 -16.83 21.15
N ASP A 44 -15.91 -17.36 21.49
CA ASP A 44 -16.47 -18.56 20.85
C ASP A 44 -16.89 -18.27 19.41
N THR A 45 -16.47 -19.11 18.48
CA THR A 45 -16.85 -19.00 17.07
C THR A 45 -18.24 -19.55 16.82
N LYS A 46 -19.09 -18.77 16.16
CA LYS A 46 -20.43 -19.16 15.74
C LYS A 46 -20.63 -18.93 14.26
N ILE A 47 -21.26 -19.89 13.61
CA ILE A 47 -21.66 -19.82 12.20
C ILE A 47 -23.18 -19.77 12.15
N ARG A 48 -23.71 -18.76 11.53
CA ARG A 48 -25.15 -18.62 11.27
C ARG A 48 -25.40 -18.80 9.79
N VAL A 49 -26.29 -19.73 9.45
CA VAL A 49 -26.78 -19.93 8.07
C VAL A 49 -28.25 -19.58 8.05
N HIS A 50 -28.67 -18.69 7.17
CA HIS A 50 -30.05 -18.24 7.05
C HIS A 50 -30.54 -18.34 5.60
N ALA A 51 -31.46 -19.26 5.36
CA ALA A 51 -32.17 -19.42 4.08
C ALA A 51 -33.48 -18.64 4.10
N TYR A 52 -33.71 -17.79 3.13
CA TYR A 52 -34.86 -16.89 3.07
C TYR A 52 -35.30 -16.58 1.64
N ASP A 53 -36.57 -16.18 1.50
CA ASP A 53 -37.10 -15.70 0.21
C ASP A 53 -36.69 -14.26 -0.03
N LYS A 54 -36.05 -13.99 -1.17
CA LYS A 54 -35.57 -12.65 -1.56
C LYS A 54 -36.65 -11.59 -1.62
N MET A 55 -37.88 -11.98 -1.93
CA MET A 55 -38.98 -11.04 -2.17
C MET A 55 -39.70 -10.64 -0.89
N THR A 56 -39.85 -11.58 0.05
CA THR A 56 -40.55 -11.36 1.32
C THR A 56 -39.59 -11.14 2.49
N GLU A 57 -38.31 -11.50 2.33
CA GLU A 57 -37.28 -11.54 3.38
C GLU A 57 -37.64 -12.49 4.55
N GLU A 58 -38.64 -13.36 4.34
CA GLU A 58 -39.05 -14.34 5.37
C GLU A 58 -38.16 -15.59 5.27
N GLY A 59 -37.78 -16.11 6.42
CA GLY A 59 -37.04 -17.36 6.53
C GLY A 59 -37.83 -18.55 6.01
N ILE A 60 -37.17 -19.49 5.35
CA ILE A 60 -37.80 -20.68 4.80
C ILE A 60 -38.08 -21.69 5.91
N SER A 61 -39.36 -22.00 6.11
CA SER A 61 -39.79 -22.90 7.19
C SER A 61 -39.34 -24.35 6.88
N ASN A 62 -39.02 -25.11 7.95
CA ASN A 62 -38.77 -26.56 7.91
C ASN A 62 -37.79 -27.00 6.82
N ALA A 63 -36.68 -26.33 6.68
CA ALA A 63 -35.62 -26.70 5.75
C ALA A 63 -34.61 -27.67 6.39
N THR A 64 -34.19 -28.69 5.68
CA THR A 64 -33.01 -29.50 6.00
C THR A 64 -31.89 -29.10 5.05
N ILE A 65 -30.78 -28.66 5.61
CA ILE A 65 -29.61 -28.13 4.90
C ILE A 65 -28.48 -29.12 5.01
N LEU A 66 -27.94 -29.60 3.88
CA LEU A 66 -26.64 -30.23 3.83
C LEU A 66 -25.59 -29.14 3.72
N LEU A 67 -24.78 -28.97 4.75
CA LEU A 67 -23.75 -27.96 4.85
C LEU A 67 -22.37 -28.60 4.80
N SER A 68 -21.53 -28.15 3.87
CA SER A 68 -20.11 -28.47 3.82
C SER A 68 -19.30 -27.21 4.04
N ILE A 69 -18.26 -27.28 4.90
CA ILE A 69 -17.34 -26.16 5.18
C ILE A 69 -15.94 -26.60 4.79
N TYR A 70 -15.23 -25.70 4.09
CA TYR A 70 -13.86 -25.90 3.66
C TYR A 70 -12.96 -24.79 4.17
N LYS A 71 -11.72 -25.14 4.55
CA LYS A 71 -10.64 -24.21 4.81
C LYS A 71 -9.36 -24.72 4.13
N ASN A 72 -8.64 -23.85 3.42
CA ASN A 72 -7.44 -24.24 2.64
C ASN A 72 -7.70 -25.40 1.66
N ASN A 73 -8.87 -25.39 1.00
CA ASN A 73 -9.36 -26.46 0.10
C ASN A 73 -9.55 -27.84 0.80
N GLU A 74 -9.50 -27.90 2.11
CA GLU A 74 -9.81 -29.11 2.88
C GLU A 74 -11.24 -29.04 3.41
N LYS A 75 -12.03 -30.11 3.20
CA LYS A 75 -13.36 -30.21 3.81
C LYS A 75 -13.21 -30.50 5.29
N ILE A 76 -13.56 -29.51 6.13
CA ILE A 76 -13.45 -29.59 7.59
C ILE A 76 -14.73 -29.99 8.28
N PHE A 77 -15.88 -29.81 7.62
CA PHE A 77 -17.19 -30.13 8.15
C PHE A 77 -18.14 -30.59 7.03
N GLN A 78 -19.00 -31.54 7.32
CA GLN A 78 -20.17 -31.87 6.50
C GLN A 78 -21.23 -32.51 7.40
N ASP A 79 -22.43 -31.96 7.42
CA ASP A 79 -23.57 -32.56 8.12
C ASP A 79 -24.90 -32.06 7.52
N SER A 80 -25.96 -32.85 7.75
CA SER A 80 -27.34 -32.51 7.40
C SER A 80 -28.04 -31.95 8.62
N LEU A 81 -28.37 -30.66 8.60
CA LEU A 81 -28.84 -29.90 9.74
C LEU A 81 -30.23 -29.31 9.49
N PHE A 82 -31.08 -29.35 10.50
CA PHE A 82 -32.41 -28.75 10.43
C PHE A 82 -32.36 -27.26 10.74
N ALA A 83 -32.89 -26.43 9.83
CA ALA A 83 -33.03 -24.99 9.97
C ALA A 83 -34.46 -24.63 10.39
N LEU A 84 -34.60 -24.08 11.58
CA LEU A 84 -35.91 -23.62 12.09
C LEU A 84 -36.18 -22.21 11.54
N ASN A 85 -37.30 -22.03 10.84
CA ASN A 85 -37.59 -20.79 10.14
C ASN A 85 -36.46 -20.28 9.24
N GLY A 86 -35.78 -21.22 8.55
CA GLY A 86 -34.66 -20.95 7.70
C GLY A 86 -33.34 -20.70 8.43
N GLU A 87 -33.31 -20.64 9.76
CA GLU A 87 -32.14 -20.29 10.54
C GLU A 87 -31.48 -21.53 11.18
N LEU A 88 -30.17 -21.59 11.03
CA LEU A 88 -29.29 -22.59 11.63
C LEU A 88 -28.11 -21.88 12.28
N ILE A 89 -27.82 -22.22 13.55
CA ILE A 89 -26.64 -21.72 14.28
C ILE A 89 -25.76 -22.88 14.69
N ILE A 90 -24.50 -22.86 14.28
CA ILE A 90 -23.46 -23.78 14.66
C ILE A 90 -22.55 -23.08 15.66
N ASP A 91 -22.43 -23.64 16.84
CA ASP A 91 -21.49 -23.26 17.87
C ASP A 91 -20.27 -24.18 17.72
N VAL A 92 -19.18 -23.63 17.19
CA VAL A 92 -18.00 -24.41 16.76
C VAL A 92 -17.38 -25.15 17.93
N GLU A 93 -17.36 -24.58 19.12
CA GLU A 93 -16.75 -25.16 20.32
C GLU A 93 -17.48 -26.42 20.81
N LYS A 94 -18.72 -26.66 20.36
CA LYS A 94 -19.45 -27.90 20.64
C LYS A 94 -18.95 -29.09 19.82
N TYR A 95 -18.09 -28.84 18.83
CA TYR A 95 -17.54 -29.88 17.95
C TYR A 95 -16.01 -29.93 18.10
N ASP A 96 -15.52 -30.79 19.01
CA ASP A 96 -14.09 -30.90 19.32
C ASP A 96 -13.19 -31.07 18.08
N TYR A 97 -13.70 -31.72 17.03
CA TYR A 97 -12.98 -31.95 15.79
C TYR A 97 -12.98 -30.72 14.87
N LEU A 98 -13.91 -29.80 15.02
CA LEU A 98 -14.07 -28.59 14.21
C LEU A 98 -13.30 -27.41 14.78
N ALA A 99 -13.32 -27.24 16.09
CA ALA A 99 -12.67 -26.14 16.80
C ALA A 99 -11.20 -25.87 16.40
N PRO A 100 -10.34 -26.87 16.10
CA PRO A 100 -8.97 -26.60 15.68
C PRO A 100 -8.83 -25.79 14.38
N TYR A 101 -9.80 -25.88 13.47
CA TYR A 101 -9.78 -25.16 12.20
C TYR A 101 -10.20 -23.69 12.33
N PHE A 102 -10.74 -23.30 13.49
CA PHE A 102 -11.16 -21.93 13.78
C PHE A 102 -10.25 -21.23 14.80
N LYS A 103 -8.96 -21.61 14.82
CA LYS A 103 -7.90 -21.00 15.65
C LYS A 103 -7.16 -19.85 14.96
N SER A 104 -7.63 -19.40 13.80
CA SER A 104 -7.12 -18.24 13.06
C SER A 104 -8.24 -17.67 12.22
N GLY A 105 -8.10 -16.43 11.80
CA GLY A 105 -8.94 -15.86 10.75
C GLY A 105 -8.73 -16.55 9.39
N GLY A 106 -9.06 -15.88 8.30
CA GLY A 106 -8.91 -16.33 6.94
C GLY A 106 -10.22 -16.68 6.24
N LEU A 107 -10.10 -17.25 5.05
CA LEU A 107 -11.21 -17.55 4.16
C LEU A 107 -11.82 -18.93 4.47
N TYR A 108 -13.14 -18.95 4.60
CA TYR A 108 -13.94 -20.17 4.75
C TYR A 108 -14.90 -20.29 3.58
N HIS A 109 -14.84 -21.40 2.85
CA HIS A 109 -15.73 -21.69 1.74
C HIS A 109 -16.87 -22.62 2.20
N TYR A 110 -18.08 -22.29 1.79
CA TYR A 110 -19.31 -23.02 2.13
C TYR A 110 -19.97 -23.55 0.85
N GLU A 111 -20.30 -24.84 0.86
CA GLU A 111 -21.20 -25.45 -0.11
C GLU A 111 -22.48 -25.85 0.62
N ILE A 112 -23.62 -25.49 0.08
CA ILE A 112 -24.91 -25.60 0.77
C ILE A 112 -25.96 -26.13 -0.21
N ASP A 113 -26.65 -27.20 0.20
CA ASP A 113 -27.79 -27.75 -0.52
C ASP A 113 -29.00 -27.80 0.42
N ILE A 114 -30.16 -27.36 -0.03
CA ILE A 114 -31.42 -27.58 0.70
C ILE A 114 -31.96 -28.92 0.23
N ILE A 115 -31.82 -29.95 1.05
CA ILE A 115 -32.16 -31.35 0.71
C ILE A 115 -33.61 -31.73 1.04
N SER A 116 -34.28 -30.94 1.89
CA SER A 116 -35.72 -31.10 2.15
C SER A 116 -36.32 -29.76 2.53
N LEU A 117 -37.52 -29.49 2.06
CA LEU A 117 -38.26 -28.27 2.36
C LEU A 117 -39.75 -28.64 2.59
N ASP A 118 -40.29 -28.17 3.72
CA ASP A 118 -41.68 -28.46 4.16
C ASP A 118 -42.05 -29.97 4.14
N GLY A 119 -41.02 -30.83 4.38
CA GLY A 119 -41.16 -32.30 4.37
C GLY A 119 -41.14 -32.95 3.02
N SER A 120 -40.85 -32.20 1.95
CA SER A 120 -40.61 -32.71 0.61
C SER A 120 -39.14 -32.74 0.26
N ASP A 121 -38.69 -33.84 -0.35
CA ASP A 121 -37.30 -33.99 -0.83
C ASP A 121 -37.12 -33.46 -2.27
N ASP A 122 -38.19 -33.00 -2.91
CA ASP A 122 -38.16 -32.50 -4.31
C ASP A 122 -37.31 -31.19 -4.40
N ALA A 123 -37.09 -30.50 -3.27
CA ALA A 123 -36.32 -29.28 -3.22
C ALA A 123 -34.85 -29.46 -3.65
N VAL A 124 -34.29 -30.66 -3.47
CA VAL A 124 -32.87 -30.94 -3.81
C VAL A 124 -32.55 -30.71 -5.27
N ASP A 125 -33.49 -30.99 -6.17
CA ASP A 125 -33.33 -30.84 -7.63
C ASP A 125 -33.23 -29.36 -8.06
N TYR A 126 -33.70 -28.42 -7.23
CA TYR A 126 -33.79 -27.00 -7.52
C TYR A 126 -32.95 -26.09 -6.62
N LEU A 127 -32.68 -26.53 -5.41
CA LEU A 127 -32.02 -25.72 -4.38
C LEU A 127 -30.68 -26.32 -3.92
N SER A 128 -29.91 -26.85 -4.88
CA SER A 128 -28.56 -27.35 -4.67
C SER A 128 -27.50 -26.47 -5.30
N GLY A 129 -26.29 -26.53 -4.79
CA GLY A 129 -25.12 -25.83 -5.35
C GLY A 129 -25.02 -24.37 -4.95
N TYR A 130 -25.57 -23.95 -3.82
CA TYR A 130 -25.27 -22.65 -3.24
C TYR A 130 -23.83 -22.65 -2.76
N THR A 131 -23.12 -21.56 -3.01
CA THR A 131 -21.78 -21.32 -2.50
C THR A 131 -21.68 -19.96 -1.83
N ALA A 132 -20.95 -19.91 -0.74
CA ALA A 132 -20.61 -18.67 -0.05
C ALA A 132 -19.16 -18.73 0.41
N ASP A 133 -18.51 -17.57 0.47
CA ASP A 133 -17.14 -17.41 0.90
C ASP A 133 -17.09 -16.33 1.97
N VAL A 134 -16.73 -16.70 3.19
CA VAL A 134 -16.70 -15.78 4.33
C VAL A 134 -15.28 -15.61 4.83
N SER A 135 -14.81 -14.38 4.85
CA SER A 135 -13.51 -14.01 5.41
C SER A 135 -13.66 -13.55 6.87
N VAL A 136 -12.80 -14.06 7.73
CA VAL A 136 -12.61 -13.57 9.10
C VAL A 136 -11.27 -12.88 9.16
N VAL A 137 -11.26 -11.61 9.59
CA VAL A 137 -10.04 -10.80 9.67
C VAL A 137 -9.03 -11.46 10.60
N ASP A 138 -7.80 -11.62 10.11
CA ASP A 138 -6.67 -12.11 10.91
C ASP A 138 -5.64 -11.01 11.14
N THR A 139 -5.03 -11.01 12.32
CA THR A 139 -3.97 -10.07 12.67
C THR A 139 -2.77 -10.85 13.16
N THR A 140 -1.65 -10.73 12.44
CA THR A 140 -0.40 -11.41 12.77
C THR A 140 0.68 -10.41 13.18
N TYR A 141 1.57 -10.85 14.07
CA TYR A 141 2.67 -10.05 14.60
C TYR A 141 4.00 -10.69 14.24
N HIS A 142 4.93 -9.90 13.71
CA HIS A 142 6.22 -10.37 13.23
C HIS A 142 7.35 -9.54 13.84
N LYS A 143 8.40 -10.20 14.33
CA LYS A 143 9.54 -9.54 14.96
C LYS A 143 10.78 -9.68 14.08
N PHE A 144 11.37 -8.54 13.75
CA PHE A 144 12.59 -8.46 12.96
C PHE A 144 13.59 -7.53 13.63
N LYS A 145 14.84 -7.61 13.20
CA LYS A 145 15.87 -6.64 13.56
C LYS A 145 16.01 -5.61 12.44
N ASN A 146 16.00 -4.33 12.81
CA ASN A 146 16.26 -3.25 11.87
C ASN A 146 17.76 -3.16 11.50
N THR A 147 18.13 -2.22 10.63
CA THR A 147 19.50 -1.97 10.19
C THR A 147 20.47 -1.67 11.35
N LYS A 148 19.96 -1.23 12.50
CA LYS A 148 20.73 -0.95 13.74
C LYS A 148 20.73 -2.12 14.72
N ASN A 149 20.25 -3.32 14.30
CA ASN A 149 20.12 -4.53 15.13
C ASN A 149 19.18 -4.38 16.35
N ILE A 150 18.17 -3.49 16.24
CA ILE A 150 17.14 -3.27 17.25
C ILE A 150 15.92 -4.11 16.88
N ASP A 151 15.35 -4.82 17.87
CA ASP A 151 14.12 -5.58 17.67
C ASP A 151 12.95 -4.63 17.36
N THR A 152 12.22 -4.96 16.31
CA THR A 152 11.10 -4.17 15.80
C THR A 152 9.94 -5.10 15.48
N GLU A 153 8.74 -4.70 15.88
CA GLU A 153 7.53 -5.46 15.63
C GLU A 153 6.75 -4.86 14.46
N PHE A 154 6.38 -5.72 13.53
CA PHE A 154 5.44 -5.45 12.45
C PHE A 154 4.11 -6.09 12.78
N ARG A 155 3.03 -5.47 12.37
CA ARG A 155 1.69 -6.03 12.43
C ARG A 155 1.14 -6.12 11.02
N HIS A 156 0.60 -7.26 10.67
CA HIS A 156 -0.11 -7.43 9.41
C HIS A 156 -1.56 -7.80 9.70
N LYS A 157 -2.49 -7.18 9.01
CA LYS A 157 -3.90 -7.51 9.09
C LYS A 157 -4.43 -7.85 7.69
N SER A 158 -4.95 -9.05 7.54
CA SER A 158 -5.57 -9.52 6.30
C SER A 158 -7.08 -9.56 6.44
N TYR A 159 -7.76 -9.03 5.43
CA TYR A 159 -9.22 -9.04 5.32
C TYR A 159 -9.73 -10.08 4.31
N TYR A 160 -8.82 -10.90 3.76
CA TYR A 160 -9.19 -11.93 2.80
C TYR A 160 -8.84 -13.32 3.34
N ASP A 161 -7.57 -13.68 3.40
CA ASP A 161 -7.12 -14.99 3.90
C ASP A 161 -5.84 -14.85 4.74
N VAL A 162 -5.47 -15.91 5.46
CA VAL A 162 -4.30 -15.91 6.34
C VAL A 162 -3.02 -15.81 5.52
N ILE A 163 -2.14 -14.91 5.93
CA ILE A 163 -0.82 -14.76 5.27
C ILE A 163 0.21 -15.74 5.83
N SER A 164 1.24 -15.97 5.03
CA SER A 164 2.42 -16.75 5.40
C SER A 164 3.69 -16.08 4.89
N ASN A 165 4.84 -16.54 5.36
CA ASN A 165 6.15 -16.09 4.88
C ASN A 165 6.34 -14.57 4.89
N PHE A 166 5.84 -13.90 5.96
CA PHE A 166 6.09 -12.48 6.14
C PHE A 166 7.57 -12.25 6.45
N VAL A 167 8.26 -11.47 5.63
CA VAL A 167 9.69 -11.18 5.75
C VAL A 167 9.93 -9.68 5.58
N TYR A 168 10.74 -9.11 6.46
CA TYR A 168 11.35 -7.81 6.27
C TYR A 168 12.85 -7.98 6.03
N GLU A 169 13.33 -7.46 4.88
CA GLU A 169 14.76 -7.47 4.52
C GLU A 169 15.32 -6.05 4.67
N PRO A 170 16.03 -5.74 5.78
CA PRO A 170 16.49 -4.39 6.07
C PRO A 170 17.45 -3.82 5.03
N SER A 171 18.31 -4.67 4.44
CA SER A 171 19.31 -4.24 3.45
C SER A 171 18.69 -3.74 2.15
N GLN A 172 17.55 -4.31 1.77
CA GLN A 172 16.78 -3.95 0.57
C GLN A 172 15.59 -3.03 0.91
N LYS A 173 15.30 -2.85 2.20
CA LYS A 173 14.11 -2.14 2.70
C LYS A 173 12.80 -2.72 2.16
N THR A 174 12.76 -4.02 1.93
CA THR A 174 11.65 -4.71 1.29
C THR A 174 10.86 -5.51 2.30
N ILE A 175 9.53 -5.43 2.22
CA ILE A 175 8.60 -6.28 2.96
C ILE A 175 7.94 -7.21 1.95
N THR A 176 7.94 -8.51 2.25
CA THR A 176 7.27 -9.52 1.42
C THR A 176 6.41 -10.44 2.25
N PHE A 177 5.33 -10.92 1.68
CA PHE A 177 4.46 -11.94 2.29
C PHE A 177 3.66 -12.68 1.22
N GLU A 178 3.09 -13.80 1.60
CA GLU A 178 2.28 -14.65 0.72
C GLU A 178 0.91 -14.89 1.35
N MET A 179 -0.08 -15.04 0.50
CA MET A 179 -1.44 -15.43 0.87
C MET A 179 -1.91 -16.55 -0.07
N PRO A 180 -2.57 -17.62 0.42
CA PRO A 180 -3.23 -18.59 -0.44
C PRO A 180 -4.22 -17.87 -1.38
N PHE A 181 -4.19 -18.21 -2.67
CA PHE A 181 -5.07 -17.54 -3.62
C PHE A 181 -5.36 -18.42 -4.85
N ASP A 182 -6.63 -18.65 -5.12
CA ASP A 182 -7.07 -19.33 -6.33
C ASP A 182 -7.26 -18.33 -7.48
N TRP A 183 -6.35 -18.35 -8.43
CA TRP A 183 -6.41 -17.53 -9.65
C TRP A 183 -7.40 -18.05 -10.70
N GLU A 184 -8.15 -19.13 -10.45
CA GLU A 184 -9.14 -19.62 -11.39
C GLU A 184 -10.40 -18.73 -11.43
N GLY A 185 -11.20 -18.89 -12.47
CA GLY A 185 -12.23 -17.92 -12.81
C GLY A 185 -13.40 -17.83 -11.85
N LYS A 186 -13.79 -18.96 -11.25
CA LYS A 186 -14.95 -18.99 -10.37
C LYS A 186 -14.73 -18.17 -9.11
N ASN A 187 -13.56 -18.35 -8.49
CA ASN A 187 -13.21 -17.62 -7.27
C ASN A 187 -13.18 -16.11 -7.53
N ILE A 188 -12.45 -15.66 -8.54
CA ILE A 188 -12.31 -14.21 -8.83
C ILE A 188 -13.67 -13.54 -9.11
N SER A 189 -14.66 -14.25 -9.65
CA SER A 189 -15.98 -13.67 -9.92
C SER A 189 -16.75 -13.27 -8.66
N HIS A 190 -16.40 -13.85 -7.52
CA HIS A 190 -17.02 -13.59 -6.23
C HIS A 190 -16.26 -12.54 -5.40
N ILE A 191 -14.98 -12.28 -5.70
CA ILE A 191 -14.19 -11.30 -4.98
C ILE A 191 -14.71 -9.88 -5.21
N GLN A 192 -14.94 -9.13 -4.14
CA GLN A 192 -15.21 -7.70 -4.20
C GLN A 192 -13.92 -6.90 -4.05
N VAL A 193 -13.14 -7.21 -3.01
CA VAL A 193 -11.85 -6.57 -2.73
C VAL A 193 -10.92 -7.55 -2.00
N VAL A 194 -9.63 -7.50 -2.31
CA VAL A 194 -8.55 -8.04 -1.49
C VAL A 194 -7.92 -6.85 -0.78
N HIS A 195 -7.96 -6.85 0.55
CA HIS A 195 -7.44 -5.77 1.37
C HIS A 195 -6.45 -6.31 2.40
N GLU A 196 -5.23 -5.77 2.36
CA GLU A 196 -4.14 -6.10 3.27
C GLU A 196 -3.61 -4.83 3.91
N GLU A 197 -3.31 -4.87 5.21
CA GLU A 197 -2.71 -3.78 5.97
C GLU A 197 -1.36 -4.20 6.54
N VAL A 198 -0.32 -3.49 6.16
CA VAL A 198 1.03 -3.68 6.70
C VAL A 198 1.38 -2.51 7.61
N PHE A 199 1.47 -2.78 8.89
CA PHE A 199 1.86 -1.79 9.91
C PHE A 199 3.33 -1.96 10.30
N PHE A 200 4.03 -0.82 10.44
CA PHE A 200 5.38 -0.75 11.00
C PHE A 200 5.59 0.56 11.76
N PRO A 201 6.45 0.56 12.83
CA PRO A 201 6.69 1.76 13.62
C PRO A 201 7.33 2.89 12.81
N LYS A 202 6.94 4.14 13.03
CA LYS A 202 7.56 5.34 12.44
C LYS A 202 9.04 5.48 12.80
N ALA A 203 9.48 4.82 13.87
CA ALA A 203 10.89 4.74 14.24
C ALA A 203 11.77 4.00 13.22
N LEU A 204 11.16 3.18 12.33
CA LEU A 204 11.82 2.59 11.16
C LEU A 204 11.92 3.61 10.03
N THR A 205 12.77 4.63 10.21
CA THR A 205 12.89 5.74 9.26
C THR A 205 13.26 5.30 7.84
N GLU A 206 13.93 4.16 7.69
CA GLU A 206 14.26 3.55 6.40
C GLU A 206 13.05 3.07 5.59
N LEU A 207 11.91 2.83 6.27
CA LEU A 207 10.64 2.47 5.63
C LEU A 207 9.70 3.67 5.48
N ILE A 208 9.97 4.80 6.15
CA ILE A 208 9.14 6.00 6.02
C ILE A 208 9.46 6.69 4.70
N SER A 209 8.52 6.63 3.79
CA SER A 209 8.66 7.16 2.43
C SER A 209 7.39 7.87 1.99
N PRO A 210 7.46 8.89 1.12
CA PRO A 210 6.27 9.53 0.58
C PRO A 210 5.45 8.61 -0.34
N ASN A 211 6.07 7.59 -0.93
CA ASN A 211 5.45 6.62 -1.82
C ASN A 211 6.01 5.22 -1.59
N TYR A 212 5.27 4.23 -2.07
CA TYR A 212 5.73 2.85 -2.14
C TYR A 212 5.54 2.30 -3.54
N ASP A 213 6.50 1.51 -4.00
CA ASP A 213 6.32 0.59 -5.09
C ASP A 213 5.87 -0.75 -4.51
N ALA A 214 4.98 -1.42 -5.21
CA ALA A 214 4.51 -2.72 -4.80
C ALA A 214 4.36 -3.64 -5.99
N LYS A 215 4.50 -4.94 -5.75
CA LYS A 215 4.28 -5.97 -6.77
C LYS A 215 3.40 -7.08 -6.24
N ILE A 216 2.63 -7.67 -7.15
CA ILE A 216 1.88 -8.88 -6.92
C ILE A 216 2.35 -9.92 -7.94
N ASN A 217 2.92 -11.03 -7.46
CA ASN A 217 3.52 -12.08 -8.29
C ASN A 217 4.48 -11.51 -9.36
N GLY A 218 5.24 -10.48 -9.00
CA GLY A 218 6.20 -9.80 -9.86
C GLY A 218 5.62 -8.74 -10.82
N ILE A 219 4.30 -8.52 -10.81
CA ILE A 219 3.62 -7.50 -11.61
C ILE A 219 3.43 -6.24 -10.77
N ASP A 220 3.80 -5.09 -11.30
CA ASP A 220 3.70 -3.81 -10.61
C ASP A 220 2.24 -3.47 -10.25
N VAL A 221 2.02 -3.04 -9.02
CA VAL A 221 0.74 -2.59 -8.50
C VAL A 221 0.53 -1.12 -8.86
N PHE A 222 -0.69 -0.76 -9.26
CA PHE A 222 -1.02 0.64 -9.52
C PHE A 222 -0.89 1.47 -8.22
N LYS A 223 -0.31 2.65 -8.31
CA LYS A 223 -0.13 3.56 -7.16
C LYS A 223 -1.45 3.84 -6.41
N SER A 224 -2.57 3.92 -7.12
CA SER A 224 -3.91 4.11 -6.54
C SER A 224 -4.38 2.96 -5.65
N ASN A 225 -3.76 1.79 -5.75
CA ASN A 225 -4.09 0.62 -4.94
C ASN A 225 -3.24 0.50 -3.67
N ILE A 226 -2.26 1.40 -3.50
CA ILE A 226 -1.44 1.52 -2.30
C ILE A 226 -1.82 2.81 -1.59
N GLN A 227 -2.28 2.69 -0.36
CA GLN A 227 -2.66 3.85 0.45
C GLN A 227 -1.80 3.90 1.71
N ILE A 228 -1.41 5.10 2.10
CA ILE A 228 -0.62 5.36 3.30
C ILE A 228 -1.53 5.93 4.36
N ASP A 229 -1.49 5.36 5.55
CA ASP A 229 -2.21 5.82 6.73
C ASP A 229 -1.21 6.10 7.86
N ASP A 230 -1.05 7.39 8.17
CA ASP A 230 -0.18 7.89 9.25
C ASP A 230 -0.96 8.36 10.48
N TYR A 231 -2.28 8.22 10.48
CA TYR A 231 -3.18 8.80 11.48
C TYR A 231 -3.91 7.77 12.36
N SER A 232 -4.16 6.56 11.86
CA SER A 232 -4.84 5.51 12.65
C SER A 232 -4.02 5.00 13.82
N ASP A 233 -2.69 5.24 13.79
CA ASP A 233 -1.77 4.91 14.87
C ASP A 233 -0.71 6.02 15.01
N GLU A 234 -0.58 6.60 16.22
CA GLU A 234 0.34 7.71 16.46
C GLU A 234 1.81 7.31 16.25
N ASP A 235 2.19 6.09 16.66
CA ASP A 235 3.55 5.59 16.65
C ASP A 235 3.90 4.79 15.40
N GLY A 236 2.90 4.48 14.57
CA GLY A 236 3.05 3.62 13.42
C GLY A 236 2.58 4.23 12.10
N ARG A 237 3.05 3.62 11.03
CA ARG A 237 2.52 3.80 9.67
C ARG A 237 1.86 2.52 9.21
N MET A 238 0.71 2.65 8.60
CA MET A 238 0.01 1.57 7.93
C MET A 238 0.05 1.78 6.42
N VAL A 239 0.33 0.74 5.68
CA VAL A 239 0.26 0.73 4.22
C VAL A 239 -0.78 -0.29 3.80
N HIS A 240 -1.80 0.18 3.09
CA HIS A 240 -2.89 -0.65 2.59
C HIS A 240 -2.66 -1.08 1.16
N PHE A 241 -2.93 -2.34 0.86
CA PHE A 241 -3.17 -2.85 -0.49
C PHE A 241 -4.67 -3.01 -0.68
N ILE A 242 -5.25 -2.32 -1.67
CA ILE A 242 -6.69 -2.38 -1.95
C ILE A 242 -6.89 -2.77 -3.41
N LEU A 243 -7.29 -4.01 -3.63
CA LEU A 243 -7.43 -4.60 -4.96
C LEU A 243 -8.88 -4.97 -5.21
N LEU A 244 -9.56 -4.18 -6.01
CA LEU A 244 -10.90 -4.52 -6.48
C LEU A 244 -10.87 -5.71 -7.45
N GLN A 245 -12.01 -6.34 -7.67
CA GLN A 245 -12.14 -7.49 -8.57
C GLN A 245 -11.46 -7.28 -9.93
N ASP A 246 -11.61 -6.11 -10.54
CA ASP A 246 -11.02 -5.84 -11.86
C ASP A 246 -9.50 -5.72 -11.80
N HIS A 247 -8.93 -5.25 -10.68
CA HIS A 247 -7.49 -5.31 -10.46
C HIS A 247 -7.00 -6.75 -10.36
N VAL A 248 -7.72 -7.61 -9.65
CA VAL A 248 -7.39 -9.05 -9.54
C VAL A 248 -7.45 -9.73 -10.91
N LYS A 249 -8.48 -9.44 -11.73
CA LYS A 249 -8.56 -9.92 -13.11
C LYS A 249 -7.39 -9.43 -13.98
N PHE A 250 -6.98 -8.18 -13.81
CA PHE A 250 -5.80 -7.62 -14.48
C PHE A 250 -4.55 -8.41 -14.13
N PHE A 251 -4.26 -8.61 -12.82
CA PHE A 251 -3.10 -9.38 -12.37
C PHE A 251 -3.10 -10.79 -12.91
N LYS A 252 -4.24 -11.51 -12.84
CA LYS A 252 -4.38 -12.83 -13.47
C LYS A 252 -3.95 -12.85 -14.92
N ASN A 253 -4.43 -11.89 -15.72
CA ASN A 253 -4.11 -11.81 -17.14
C ASN A 253 -2.63 -11.51 -17.38
N MET A 254 -2.03 -10.64 -16.57
CA MET A 254 -0.60 -10.30 -16.66
C MET A 254 0.27 -11.49 -16.24
N ILE A 255 -0.05 -12.19 -15.16
CA ILE A 255 0.64 -13.40 -14.71
C ILE A 255 0.58 -14.47 -15.81
N LYS A 256 -0.60 -14.73 -16.40
CA LYS A 256 -0.74 -15.66 -17.53
C LYS A 256 0.15 -15.29 -18.71
N LYS A 257 0.24 -13.99 -19.03
CA LYS A 257 1.07 -13.48 -20.12
C LYS A 257 2.56 -13.69 -19.85
N GLU A 258 3.01 -13.46 -18.62
CA GLU A 258 4.42 -13.69 -18.25
C GLU A 258 4.76 -15.19 -18.23
N LEU A 259 3.88 -16.04 -17.69
CA LEU A 259 4.07 -17.49 -17.69
C LEU A 259 4.09 -18.07 -19.12
N ALA A 260 3.30 -17.53 -20.04
CA ALA A 260 3.31 -17.95 -21.44
C ALA A 260 4.67 -17.71 -22.13
N LYS A 261 5.42 -16.69 -21.71
CA LYS A 261 6.79 -16.45 -22.20
C LYS A 261 7.80 -17.48 -21.67
N GLN A 262 7.49 -18.17 -20.57
CA GLN A 262 8.37 -19.10 -19.84
C GLN A 262 7.98 -20.60 -20.03
N ALA A 263 7.39 -20.98 -21.18
CA ALA A 263 6.99 -22.34 -21.49
C ALA A 263 5.91 -22.97 -20.55
N MET A 264 4.72 -22.32 -20.50
CA MET A 264 3.47 -22.82 -19.89
C MET A 264 3.64 -23.47 -18.50
N LYS A 265 3.85 -22.66 -17.50
CA LYS A 265 3.66 -23.07 -16.09
C LYS A 265 2.18 -22.85 -15.70
N PRO A 266 1.63 -23.66 -14.78
CA PRO A 266 0.32 -23.38 -14.21
C PRO A 266 0.33 -22.03 -13.48
N LEU A 267 -0.86 -21.45 -13.27
CA LEU A 267 -0.99 -20.28 -12.39
C LEU A 267 -0.51 -20.66 -10.99
N PRO A 268 0.08 -19.70 -10.25
CA PRO A 268 0.47 -19.93 -8.86
C PRO A 268 -0.78 -20.20 -8.00
N ASP A 269 -0.60 -20.91 -6.90
CA ASP A 269 -1.63 -21.17 -5.87
C ASP A 269 -1.61 -20.12 -4.75
N LYS A 270 -0.84 -19.03 -4.95
CA LYS A 270 -0.63 -17.96 -3.99
C LYS A 270 -0.62 -16.59 -4.67
N MET A 271 -0.98 -15.57 -3.89
CA MET A 271 -0.69 -14.18 -4.15
C MET A 271 0.56 -13.81 -3.36
N TYR A 272 1.63 -13.43 -4.04
CA TYR A 272 2.88 -12.98 -3.45
C TYR A 272 2.95 -11.46 -3.53
N PHE A 273 3.12 -10.83 -2.37
CA PHE A 273 3.18 -9.37 -2.22
C PHE A 273 4.61 -8.93 -1.96
N GLU A 274 4.97 -7.81 -2.55
CA GLU A 274 6.23 -7.11 -2.31
C GLU A 274 5.93 -5.62 -2.13
N LEU A 275 6.48 -5.01 -1.09
CA LEU A 275 6.35 -3.58 -0.78
C LEU A 275 7.74 -2.99 -0.59
N ILE A 276 8.05 -1.92 -1.32
CA ILE A 276 9.35 -1.25 -1.34
C ILE A 276 9.13 0.26 -1.17
N PRO A 277 9.76 0.93 -0.18
CA PRO A 277 9.73 2.38 -0.09
C PRO A 277 10.29 3.03 -1.36
N ASN A 278 9.56 3.99 -1.90
CA ASN A 278 9.99 4.76 -3.05
C ASN A 278 10.09 6.24 -2.67
N ASN A 279 11.32 6.74 -2.59
CA ASN A 279 11.58 8.14 -2.26
C ASN A 279 11.38 9.08 -3.46
N GLU A 280 11.06 8.54 -4.62
CA GLU A 280 10.73 9.34 -5.79
C GLU A 280 9.34 9.95 -5.63
N ILE A 281 9.31 11.24 -5.31
CA ILE A 281 8.05 11.96 -5.14
C ILE A 281 7.44 12.21 -6.52
N THR A 282 6.28 11.60 -6.77
CA THR A 282 5.45 11.91 -7.93
C THR A 282 4.23 12.69 -7.48
N PHE A 283 4.06 13.90 -7.97
CA PHE A 283 2.92 14.75 -7.62
C PHE A 283 1.73 14.59 -8.58
N PRO A 284 0.50 14.79 -8.08
CA PRO A 284 0.14 14.98 -6.68
C PRO A 284 0.17 13.66 -5.88
N ILE A 285 0.46 13.74 -4.58
CA ILE A 285 0.20 12.66 -3.63
C ILE A 285 -1.28 12.76 -3.27
N SER A 286 -2.01 11.67 -3.34
CA SER A 286 -3.45 11.63 -3.14
C SER A 286 -3.79 10.73 -1.96
N VAL A 287 -4.52 11.27 -0.98
CA VAL A 287 -4.94 10.52 0.21
C VAL A 287 -6.41 10.79 0.51
N LEU A 288 -7.15 9.74 0.85
CA LEU A 288 -8.54 9.83 1.31
C LEU A 288 -8.59 10.32 2.76
N THR A 289 -9.68 10.98 3.11
CA THR A 289 -9.99 11.32 4.50
C THR A 289 -10.37 10.07 5.30
N THR A 290 -10.34 10.18 6.63
CA THR A 290 -10.62 9.09 7.57
C THR A 290 -11.96 8.38 7.35
N ASN A 291 -12.95 9.06 6.78
CA ASN A 291 -14.26 8.51 6.46
C ASN A 291 -14.45 8.18 4.97
N GLY A 292 -13.45 8.47 4.12
CA GLY A 292 -13.51 8.24 2.68
C GLY A 292 -14.33 9.25 1.87
N ASP A 293 -14.99 10.24 2.51
CA ASP A 293 -15.87 11.19 1.83
C ASP A 293 -15.11 12.17 0.94
N TYR A 294 -13.88 12.50 1.31
CA TYR A 294 -13.05 13.44 0.56
C TYR A 294 -11.69 12.82 0.22
N ARG A 295 -11.12 13.31 -0.87
CA ARG A 295 -9.74 13.05 -1.29
C ARG A 295 -8.99 14.38 -1.32
N VAL A 296 -7.80 14.42 -0.73
CA VAL A 296 -6.88 15.53 -0.85
C VAL A 296 -5.73 15.14 -1.75
N ASP A 297 -5.53 15.91 -2.81
CA ASP A 297 -4.36 15.80 -3.69
C ASP A 297 -3.38 16.91 -3.28
N LEU A 298 -2.16 16.55 -2.89
CA LEU A 298 -1.12 17.45 -2.38
C LEU A 298 0.14 17.39 -3.25
N SER A 299 0.65 18.58 -3.57
CA SER A 299 1.96 18.79 -4.18
C SER A 299 2.71 19.88 -3.43
N TRP A 300 4.00 19.98 -3.60
CA TRP A 300 4.77 21.11 -3.06
C TRP A 300 5.94 21.52 -3.97
N ASP A 301 6.37 22.77 -3.82
CA ASP A 301 7.48 23.36 -4.54
C ASP A 301 8.36 24.17 -3.54
N PRO A 302 9.69 23.98 -3.53
CA PRO A 302 10.47 23.06 -4.37
C PRO A 302 10.19 21.59 -4.00
N LYS A 303 10.36 20.67 -4.95
CA LYS A 303 10.14 19.22 -4.76
C LYS A 303 11.02 18.66 -3.63
N GLU A 304 12.27 19.11 -3.59
CA GLU A 304 13.20 18.82 -2.49
C GLU A 304 13.17 19.98 -1.51
N ILE A 305 12.73 19.70 -0.28
CA ILE A 305 12.56 20.72 0.75
C ILE A 305 13.82 20.81 1.58
N MET A 306 14.34 22.04 1.74
CA MET A 306 15.49 22.33 2.56
C MET A 306 15.07 23.08 3.83
N PRO A 307 15.67 22.80 5.01
CA PRO A 307 15.45 23.59 6.21
C PRO A 307 15.76 25.07 5.95
N GLY A 308 14.93 25.95 6.46
CA GLY A 308 15.09 27.40 6.30
C GLY A 308 14.63 27.96 4.95
N SER A 309 14.26 27.10 3.99
CA SER A 309 13.71 27.52 2.68
C SER A 309 12.18 27.50 2.70
N GLU A 310 11.58 28.46 1.95
CA GLU A 310 10.12 28.50 1.78
C GLU A 310 9.66 27.33 0.92
N THR A 311 8.62 26.64 1.38
CA THR A 311 7.95 25.55 0.68
C THR A 311 6.50 25.93 0.45
N ARG A 312 6.04 25.86 -0.78
CA ARG A 312 4.64 26.08 -1.16
C ARG A 312 3.92 24.76 -1.30
N PHE A 313 2.98 24.48 -0.42
CA PHE A 313 2.06 23.35 -0.53
C PHE A 313 0.88 23.77 -1.42
N ILE A 314 0.65 23.02 -2.49
CA ILE A 314 -0.44 23.20 -3.44
C ILE A 314 -1.39 22.01 -3.29
N TYR A 315 -2.67 22.29 -3.04
CA TYR A 315 -3.64 21.26 -2.76
C TYR A 315 -4.93 21.40 -3.57
N THR A 316 -5.62 20.28 -3.79
CA THR A 316 -7.01 20.21 -4.23
C THR A 316 -7.79 19.26 -3.33
N ILE A 317 -9.05 19.61 -3.05
CA ILE A 317 -9.98 18.77 -2.29
C ILE A 317 -11.06 18.29 -3.26
N ARG A 318 -11.26 16.98 -3.30
CA ARG A 318 -12.22 16.31 -4.17
C ARG A 318 -13.19 15.46 -3.37
N ASP A 319 -14.35 15.18 -3.95
CA ASP A 319 -15.22 14.11 -3.49
C ASP A 319 -14.48 12.77 -3.58
N GLY A 320 -14.58 11.95 -2.55
CA GLY A 320 -13.84 10.69 -2.44
C GLY A 320 -14.26 9.62 -3.47
N ILE A 321 -15.47 9.75 -4.03
CA ILE A 321 -16.05 8.77 -4.96
C ILE A 321 -16.07 9.33 -6.39
N SER A 322 -16.71 10.48 -6.59
CA SER A 322 -16.87 11.07 -7.94
C SER A 322 -15.61 11.77 -8.45
N LEU A 323 -14.69 12.10 -7.55
CA LEU A 323 -13.48 12.88 -7.81
C LEU A 323 -13.72 14.31 -8.28
N ASP A 324 -14.96 14.81 -8.16
CA ASP A 324 -15.30 16.19 -8.46
C ASP A 324 -14.64 17.15 -7.46
N LEU A 325 -14.32 18.37 -7.92
CA LEU A 325 -13.75 19.40 -7.05
C LEU A 325 -14.76 19.87 -6.01
N MET A 326 -14.34 19.89 -4.74
CA MET A 326 -15.15 20.34 -3.61
C MET A 326 -14.96 21.81 -3.34
N TYR A 327 -15.85 22.64 -3.89
CA TYR A 327 -15.82 24.10 -3.73
C TYR A 327 -16.15 24.54 -2.29
N ASN A 328 -15.59 25.67 -1.88
CA ASN A 328 -15.85 26.32 -0.58
C ASN A 328 -15.58 25.39 0.62
N SER A 329 -14.55 24.56 0.53
CA SER A 329 -14.15 23.67 1.62
C SER A 329 -13.20 24.40 2.59
N ASN A 330 -13.64 24.60 3.82
CA ASN A 330 -12.80 25.12 4.91
C ASN A 330 -12.14 23.97 5.64
N PHE A 331 -10.92 24.17 6.14
CA PHE A 331 -10.17 23.18 6.91
C PHE A 331 -9.07 23.88 7.73
N ASP A 332 -8.54 23.18 8.73
CA ASP A 332 -7.33 23.58 9.43
C ASP A 332 -6.12 22.87 8.79
N PHE A 333 -5.13 23.65 8.35
CA PHE A 333 -3.85 23.15 7.87
C PHE A 333 -2.87 23.09 9.04
N ILE A 334 -2.40 21.92 9.38
CA ILE A 334 -1.56 21.67 10.56
C ILE A 334 -0.26 21.01 10.12
N ILE A 335 0.88 21.48 10.64
CA ILE A 335 2.15 20.80 10.51
C ILE A 335 2.62 20.38 11.90
N SER A 336 2.98 19.11 12.03
CA SER A 336 3.48 18.52 13.28
C SER A 336 4.83 17.83 13.07
N LYS A 337 5.64 17.78 14.13
CA LYS A 337 6.87 17.00 14.22
C LYS A 337 6.89 16.28 15.56
N ASP A 338 7.18 14.98 15.57
CA ASP A 338 7.22 14.16 16.79
C ASP A 338 5.92 14.33 17.62
N SER A 339 4.77 14.23 16.96
CA SER A 339 3.40 14.43 17.51
C SER A 339 3.16 15.84 18.12
N LYS A 340 4.11 16.78 17.97
CA LYS A 340 3.95 18.15 18.44
C LYS A 340 3.58 19.08 17.29
N GLN A 341 2.44 19.75 17.41
CA GLN A 341 2.02 20.78 16.47
C GLN A 341 3.02 21.96 16.48
N ILE A 342 3.56 22.31 15.32
CA ILE A 342 4.48 23.44 15.11
C ILE A 342 3.86 24.58 14.30
N HIS A 343 2.84 24.27 13.49
CA HIS A 343 2.09 25.26 12.72
C HIS A 343 0.61 24.89 12.66
N LYS A 344 -0.25 25.90 12.62
CA LYS A 344 -1.67 25.74 12.34
C LYS A 344 -2.20 27.03 11.69
N SER A 345 -2.91 26.87 10.57
CA SER A 345 -3.68 27.95 9.92
C SER A 345 -5.06 27.43 9.52
N SER A 346 -6.03 28.33 9.44
CA SER A 346 -7.37 28.01 8.92
C SER A 346 -7.46 28.47 7.48
N GLU A 347 -7.76 27.55 6.58
CA GLU A 347 -7.69 27.72 5.13
C GLU A 347 -9.05 27.49 4.46
N SER A 348 -9.16 27.94 3.20
CA SER A 348 -10.37 27.76 2.42
C SER A 348 -10.05 27.46 0.95
N ALA A 349 -10.48 26.28 0.49
CA ALA A 349 -10.45 25.87 -0.91
C ALA A 349 -11.69 26.41 -1.66
N ARG A 350 -11.73 27.71 -1.94
CA ARG A 350 -12.91 28.36 -2.55
C ARG A 350 -13.26 27.79 -3.93
N ILE A 351 -12.24 27.47 -4.72
CA ILE A 351 -12.37 26.90 -6.08
C ILE A 351 -11.99 25.40 -6.10
N GLY A 352 -12.07 24.72 -4.96
CA GLY A 352 -11.69 23.32 -4.82
C GLY A 352 -10.20 23.09 -4.59
N GLY A 353 -9.38 24.15 -4.48
CA GLY A 353 -7.96 24.08 -4.21
C GLY A 353 -7.36 25.40 -3.77
N GLY A 354 -6.07 25.40 -3.44
CA GLY A 354 -5.31 26.55 -2.98
C GLY A 354 -3.86 26.21 -2.72
N PHE A 355 -3.18 27.06 -1.95
CA PHE A 355 -1.80 26.81 -1.51
C PHE A 355 -1.57 27.38 -0.11
N VAL A 356 -0.57 26.83 0.59
CA VAL A 356 -0.05 27.31 1.88
C VAL A 356 1.46 27.33 1.81
N ASP A 357 2.07 28.44 2.25
CA ASP A 357 3.53 28.59 2.31
C ASP A 357 4.02 28.30 3.73
N PHE A 358 5.10 27.54 3.87
CA PHE A 358 5.71 27.22 5.16
C PHE A 358 7.23 27.07 5.06
N VAL A 359 7.95 27.43 6.14
CA VAL A 359 9.40 27.26 6.25
C VAL A 359 9.69 26.20 7.33
N PHE A 360 10.27 25.07 6.95
CA PHE A 360 10.65 24.03 7.89
C PHE A 360 11.90 24.42 8.67
N PRO A 361 11.85 24.37 10.02
CA PRO A 361 12.98 24.86 10.82
C PRO A 361 14.19 23.91 10.85
N THR A 362 14.00 22.60 10.71
CA THR A 362 15.05 21.57 10.85
C THR A 362 14.76 20.38 9.98
N ASP A 363 15.76 19.52 9.77
CA ASP A 363 15.60 18.19 9.21
C ASP A 363 14.64 17.32 10.04
N GLY A 364 14.10 16.29 9.42
CA GLY A 364 13.30 15.26 10.05
C GLY A 364 12.01 14.97 9.32
N THR A 365 11.22 14.10 9.90
CA THR A 365 9.90 13.70 9.35
C THR A 365 8.84 14.58 9.98
N TYR A 366 8.02 15.17 9.11
CA TYR A 366 6.90 16.03 9.48
C TYR A 366 5.60 15.41 8.97
N THR A 367 4.51 15.70 9.68
CA THR A 367 3.16 15.35 9.25
C THR A 367 2.43 16.63 8.88
N VAL A 368 1.90 16.69 7.67
CA VAL A 368 1.01 17.75 7.17
C VAL A 368 -0.42 17.21 7.21
N THR A 369 -1.27 17.83 8.02
CA THR A 369 -2.66 17.39 8.23
C THR A 369 -3.65 18.44 7.72
N PHE A 370 -4.63 17.99 6.97
CA PHE A 370 -5.84 18.72 6.63
C PHE A 370 -6.94 18.27 7.58
N ASP A 371 -7.24 19.08 8.59
CA ASP A 371 -8.17 18.74 9.68
C ASP A 371 -9.48 19.51 9.55
N LYS A 372 -10.55 18.94 10.05
CA LYS A 372 -11.91 19.54 10.07
C LYS A 372 -12.38 19.99 8.70
N ILE A 373 -12.15 19.15 7.70
CA ILE A 373 -12.58 19.44 6.33
C ILE A 373 -14.08 19.66 6.29
N ARG A 374 -14.51 20.86 5.85
CA ARG A 374 -15.92 21.32 5.79
C ARG A 374 -16.62 21.44 7.15
N GLY A 375 -15.85 21.53 8.24
CA GLY A 375 -16.37 21.69 9.61
C GLY A 375 -16.64 20.40 10.37
N ASP A 376 -16.45 19.25 9.74
CA ASP A 376 -16.58 17.94 10.37
C ASP A 376 -15.26 17.52 11.06
N GLU A 377 -15.33 16.54 11.97
CA GLU A 377 -14.13 15.93 12.57
C GLU A 377 -13.49 14.91 11.58
N ILE A 378 -13.20 15.36 10.38
CA ILE A 378 -12.69 14.58 9.26
C ILE A 378 -11.33 15.14 8.90
N PHE A 379 -10.33 14.28 8.81
CA PHE A 379 -8.98 14.69 8.45
C PHE A 379 -8.29 13.73 7.51
N THR A 380 -7.18 14.18 6.94
CA THR A 380 -6.19 13.36 6.25
C THR A 380 -4.81 13.91 6.50
N SER A 381 -3.78 13.07 6.40
CA SER A 381 -2.40 13.45 6.70
C SER A 381 -1.43 12.96 5.64
N PHE A 382 -0.36 13.72 5.46
CA PHE A 382 0.74 13.45 4.55
C PHE A 382 2.05 13.47 5.30
N THR A 383 2.94 12.53 5.03
CA THR A 383 4.30 12.55 5.55
C THR A 383 5.20 13.32 4.61
N VAL A 384 5.93 14.28 5.18
CA VAL A 384 6.93 15.09 4.48
C VAL A 384 8.28 14.87 5.15
N VAL A 385 9.26 14.39 4.40
CA VAL A 385 10.62 14.18 4.90
C VAL A 385 11.50 15.33 4.46
N ILE A 386 12.09 16.01 5.42
CA ILE A 386 13.07 17.07 5.23
C ILE A 386 14.43 16.48 5.54
N ASP A 387 15.29 16.41 4.55
CA ASP A 387 16.61 15.81 4.69
C ASP A 387 17.64 16.71 4.01
N SER A 388 18.39 17.46 4.82
CA SER A 388 19.46 18.34 4.32
C SER A 388 20.61 17.57 3.67
N SER A 389 20.72 16.26 3.94
CA SER A 389 21.68 15.40 3.24
C SER A 389 21.26 15.15 1.79
N GLN A 390 19.97 15.27 1.49
CA GLN A 390 19.45 15.20 0.11
C GLN A 390 19.79 16.47 -0.70
N GLY A 391 19.89 17.63 -0.06
CA GLY A 391 20.37 18.87 -0.70
C GLY A 391 21.85 18.83 -1.06
N ASN A 392 22.58 17.84 -0.53
CA ASN A 392 23.92 17.47 -0.93
C ASN A 392 23.93 16.25 -1.89
N LYS A 393 22.77 15.74 -2.29
CA LYS A 393 22.70 14.83 -3.42
C LYS A 393 23.01 15.68 -4.67
N LEU A 394 24.25 15.59 -5.07
CA LEU A 394 24.79 16.22 -6.26
C LEU A 394 23.85 15.92 -7.42
N ALA A 395 23.00 16.88 -7.77
CA ALA A 395 22.15 16.76 -8.96
C ALA A 395 23.07 16.90 -10.19
N ILE A 396 23.80 15.84 -10.49
CA ILE A 396 24.61 15.78 -11.70
C ILE A 396 23.73 15.13 -12.78
N PRO A 397 23.30 15.88 -13.81
CA PRO A 397 22.52 15.31 -14.90
C PRO A 397 23.26 14.14 -15.56
N ASP A 398 22.56 13.04 -15.88
CA ASP A 398 23.16 11.83 -16.45
C ASP A 398 23.96 12.04 -17.73
N TRP A 399 23.60 13.06 -18.55
CA TRP A 399 24.36 13.37 -19.77
C TRP A 399 25.80 13.84 -19.47
N ILE A 400 26.10 14.32 -18.25
CA ILE A 400 27.45 14.73 -17.84
C ILE A 400 28.34 13.49 -17.69
N LYS A 401 27.80 12.34 -17.34
CA LYS A 401 28.51 11.06 -17.27
C LYS A 401 29.11 10.70 -18.64
N ASN A 402 28.38 10.93 -19.73
CA ASN A 402 28.89 10.71 -21.05
C ASN A 402 30.09 11.62 -21.34
N ASN A 403 30.01 12.89 -20.97
CA ASN A 403 31.13 13.83 -21.17
C ASN A 403 32.37 13.44 -20.34
N ALA A 404 32.16 12.96 -19.11
CA ALA A 404 33.22 12.47 -18.25
C ALA A 404 33.92 11.21 -18.84
N GLY A 405 33.11 10.29 -19.41
CA GLY A 405 33.65 9.12 -20.14
C GLY A 405 34.47 9.53 -21.36
N TRP A 406 33.96 10.43 -22.19
CA TRP A 406 34.69 10.94 -23.35
C TRP A 406 35.99 11.65 -22.97
N TRP A 407 36.03 12.36 -21.84
CA TRP A 407 37.24 12.95 -21.30
C TRP A 407 38.23 11.90 -20.80
N ALA A 408 37.78 10.90 -20.08
CA ALA A 408 38.61 9.80 -19.62
C ALA A 408 39.25 9.03 -20.79
N ASP A 409 38.49 8.85 -21.89
CA ASP A 409 38.93 8.21 -23.12
C ASP A 409 39.82 9.11 -24.02
N GLY A 410 40.05 10.37 -23.62
CA GLY A 410 40.84 11.33 -24.36
C GLY A 410 40.16 11.92 -25.62
N GLN A 411 38.86 11.75 -25.77
CA GLN A 411 38.04 12.32 -26.83
C GLN A 411 37.77 13.82 -26.63
N ILE A 412 37.82 14.28 -25.38
CA ILE A 412 37.72 15.68 -24.96
C ILE A 412 39.02 16.04 -24.26
N ASP A 413 39.59 17.20 -24.59
CA ASP A 413 40.80 17.70 -23.92
C ASP A 413 40.48 18.25 -22.50
N ASP A 414 41.54 18.37 -21.67
CA ASP A 414 41.46 18.78 -20.28
C ASP A 414 40.80 20.15 -20.10
N GLY A 415 41.20 21.12 -20.96
CA GLY A 415 40.67 22.48 -20.91
C GLY A 415 39.19 22.56 -21.23
N SER A 416 38.74 21.83 -22.26
CA SER A 416 37.34 21.75 -22.65
C SER A 416 36.47 21.11 -21.57
N PHE A 417 36.96 20.03 -20.95
CA PHE A 417 36.24 19.39 -19.87
C PHE A 417 36.12 20.27 -18.63
N ILE A 418 37.23 20.87 -18.15
CA ILE A 418 37.22 21.80 -16.99
C ILE A 418 36.31 22.97 -17.24
N SER A 419 36.43 23.63 -18.43
CA SER A 419 35.57 24.78 -18.76
C SER A 419 34.08 24.40 -18.78
N GLY A 420 33.74 23.21 -19.27
CA GLY A 420 32.40 22.66 -19.26
C GLY A 420 31.87 22.48 -17.83
N ILE A 421 32.62 21.85 -16.95
CA ILE A 421 32.24 21.65 -15.54
C ILE A 421 32.14 23.00 -14.81
N GLN A 422 33.07 23.92 -15.00
CA GLN A 422 33.01 25.27 -14.41
C GLN A 422 31.73 26.01 -14.83
N TRP A 423 31.36 25.93 -16.12
CA TRP A 423 30.13 26.55 -16.62
C TRP A 423 28.89 25.92 -15.96
N LEU A 424 28.85 24.59 -15.82
CA LEU A 424 27.74 23.88 -15.17
C LEU A 424 27.58 24.29 -13.71
N ILE A 425 28.66 24.42 -12.98
CA ILE A 425 28.66 24.87 -11.59
C ILE A 425 28.22 26.33 -11.48
N SER A 426 28.80 27.23 -12.30
CA SER A 426 28.48 28.67 -12.31
C SER A 426 27.03 28.98 -12.69
N ASN A 427 26.38 28.08 -13.46
CA ASN A 427 24.98 28.24 -13.84
C ASN A 427 24.01 27.41 -12.95
N GLY A 428 24.51 26.82 -11.84
CA GLY A 428 23.67 26.10 -10.90
C GLY A 428 23.11 24.76 -11.44
N ILE A 429 23.61 24.27 -12.57
CA ILE A 429 23.18 22.98 -13.17
C ILE A 429 23.85 21.82 -12.43
N MET A 430 25.05 22.05 -11.90
CA MET A 430 25.81 21.10 -11.08
C MET A 430 26.18 21.78 -9.76
N SER A 431 25.80 21.16 -8.64
CA SER A 431 26.16 21.64 -7.30
C SER A 431 27.28 20.80 -6.74
N ILE A 432 28.27 21.43 -6.15
CA ILE A 432 29.35 20.77 -5.38
C ILE A 432 29.42 21.37 -3.96
N PRO A 433 29.79 20.57 -2.94
CA PRO A 433 29.95 21.09 -1.60
C PRO A 433 30.93 22.27 -1.54
N PRO A 434 30.74 23.23 -0.60
CA PRO A 434 31.66 24.35 -0.40
C PRO A 434 33.11 23.87 -0.33
N THR A 435 33.96 24.40 -1.22
CA THR A 435 35.35 23.97 -1.38
C THR A 435 36.23 25.20 -1.44
N GLU A 436 37.29 25.26 -0.62
CA GLU A 436 38.23 26.36 -0.63
C GLU A 436 39.00 26.38 -1.97
N GLN A 437 39.02 27.53 -2.64
CA GLN A 437 39.68 27.74 -3.90
C GLN A 437 41.20 27.83 -3.69
N GLY A 438 41.96 26.95 -4.34
CA GLY A 438 43.42 27.02 -4.36
C GLY A 438 44.00 28.21 -5.11
N ALA A 439 45.26 28.49 -4.91
CA ALA A 439 45.97 29.66 -5.43
C ALA A 439 46.27 29.64 -6.96
N GLY A 440 45.58 28.91 -7.74
CA GLY A 440 45.81 28.78 -9.20
C GLY A 440 47.08 28.03 -9.51
N SER A 441 46.98 26.96 -10.26
CA SER A 441 48.10 26.11 -10.72
C SER A 441 47.91 25.78 -12.18
N ASP A 442 49.02 25.81 -12.91
CA ASP A 442 49.09 25.30 -14.29
C ASP A 442 49.50 23.81 -14.32
N ASP A 443 49.40 23.12 -13.21
CA ASP A 443 49.75 21.72 -13.10
C ASP A 443 48.83 20.83 -13.96
N ALA A 444 49.40 19.80 -14.55
CA ALA A 444 48.62 18.83 -15.30
C ALA A 444 47.66 18.06 -14.41
N ILE A 445 46.47 17.77 -14.91
CA ILE A 445 45.48 16.98 -14.17
C ILE A 445 46.05 15.57 -13.91
N PRO A 446 46.09 15.11 -12.66
CA PRO A 446 46.55 13.76 -12.35
C PRO A 446 45.71 12.68 -13.03
N SER A 447 46.39 11.64 -13.54
CA SER A 447 45.72 10.54 -14.26
C SER A 447 44.64 9.83 -13.45
N TRP A 448 44.76 9.80 -12.12
CA TRP A 448 43.74 9.19 -11.25
C TRP A 448 42.39 9.93 -11.29
N ILE A 449 42.38 11.24 -11.56
CA ILE A 449 41.11 12.00 -11.72
C ILE A 449 40.41 11.60 -13.03
N LYS A 450 41.17 11.39 -14.10
CA LYS A 450 40.63 10.87 -15.36
C LYS A 450 40.08 9.46 -15.19
N ASN A 451 40.79 8.60 -14.46
CA ASN A 451 40.31 7.27 -14.13
C ASN A 451 39.00 7.31 -13.33
N ASN A 452 38.92 8.20 -12.32
CA ASN A 452 37.67 8.38 -11.56
C ASN A 452 36.50 8.83 -12.46
N ALA A 453 36.75 9.72 -13.41
CA ALA A 453 35.73 10.16 -14.36
C ALA A 453 35.23 9.01 -15.25
N GLY A 454 36.13 8.14 -15.71
CA GLY A 454 35.79 6.94 -16.47
C GLY A 454 35.00 5.94 -15.63
N TRP A 455 35.45 5.63 -14.42
CA TRP A 455 34.72 4.73 -13.50
C TRP A 455 33.35 5.27 -13.11
N TRP A 456 33.22 6.58 -12.99
CA TRP A 456 31.93 7.22 -12.71
C TRP A 456 31.00 7.13 -13.92
N ALA A 457 31.50 7.38 -15.13
CA ALA A 457 30.74 7.23 -16.35
C ALA A 457 30.23 5.79 -16.55
N ASP A 458 31.04 4.79 -16.16
CA ASP A 458 30.71 3.36 -16.21
C ASP A 458 29.83 2.89 -15.02
N GLY A 459 29.49 3.79 -14.07
CA GLY A 459 28.71 3.45 -12.88
C GLY A 459 29.46 2.63 -11.83
N GLN A 460 30.80 2.56 -11.89
CA GLN A 460 31.64 1.80 -10.96
C GLN A 460 31.89 2.57 -9.64
N ILE A 461 31.79 3.89 -9.65
CA ILE A 461 31.82 4.75 -8.46
C ILE A 461 30.61 5.68 -8.46
N ASP A 462 30.22 6.12 -7.25
CA ASP A 462 29.11 7.04 -7.05
C ASP A 462 29.43 8.51 -7.38
N ASP A 463 28.40 9.35 -7.43
CA ASP A 463 28.52 10.79 -7.73
C ASP A 463 29.41 11.50 -6.71
N SER A 464 29.39 11.08 -5.43
CA SER A 464 30.19 11.68 -4.37
C SER A 464 31.69 11.45 -4.57
N SER A 465 32.07 10.29 -5.03
CA SER A 465 33.45 9.93 -5.37
C SER A 465 33.99 10.76 -6.54
N PHE A 466 33.18 10.95 -7.58
CA PHE A 466 33.55 11.82 -8.71
C PHE A 466 33.71 13.28 -8.28
N VAL A 467 32.77 13.80 -7.48
CA VAL A 467 32.83 15.19 -6.97
C VAL A 467 34.02 15.41 -6.05
N SER A 468 34.40 14.45 -5.25
CA SER A 468 35.64 14.54 -4.47
C SER A 468 36.87 14.79 -5.35
N GLY A 469 36.89 14.21 -6.57
CA GLY A 469 37.90 14.51 -7.58
C GLY A 469 37.85 15.96 -8.08
N LEU A 470 36.63 16.48 -8.32
CA LEU A 470 36.46 17.89 -8.71
C LEU A 470 36.84 18.86 -7.58
N GLN A 471 36.49 18.56 -6.34
CA GLN A 471 36.89 19.35 -5.17
C GLN A 471 38.42 19.39 -5.04
N TRP A 472 39.08 18.28 -5.31
CA TRP A 472 40.54 18.26 -5.32
C TRP A 472 41.13 19.19 -6.41
N LEU A 473 40.56 19.23 -7.62
CA LEU A 473 40.99 20.14 -8.70
C LEU A 473 40.77 21.62 -8.28
N ILE A 474 39.70 21.94 -7.58
CA ILE A 474 39.41 23.30 -7.07
C ILE A 474 40.43 23.68 -5.98
N SER A 475 40.61 22.81 -4.97
CA SER A 475 41.51 23.07 -3.85
C SER A 475 42.97 23.18 -4.25
N ASN A 476 43.35 22.56 -5.38
CA ASN A 476 44.71 22.70 -5.95
C ASN A 476 44.80 23.82 -7.00
N GLY A 477 43.76 24.59 -7.24
CA GLY A 477 43.75 25.73 -8.12
C GLY A 477 43.80 25.41 -9.62
N ILE A 478 43.62 24.14 -9.99
CA ILE A 478 43.57 23.68 -11.39
C ILE A 478 42.22 24.02 -12.02
N MET A 479 41.14 23.96 -11.25
CA MET A 479 39.78 24.36 -11.63
C MET A 479 39.32 25.55 -10.79
N LYS A 480 38.80 26.60 -11.44
CA LYS A 480 38.28 27.79 -10.76
C LYS A 480 36.76 27.79 -10.78
N VAL A 481 36.13 27.88 -9.61
CA VAL A 481 34.68 28.10 -9.45
C VAL A 481 34.51 29.46 -8.81
N GLY A 482 34.01 30.41 -9.56
CA GLY A 482 33.84 31.78 -9.12
C GLY A 482 32.41 32.21 -9.21
#